data_2b67e8fe5bc16336c8b8c298ee73c57d
#
_entry.id   2b67e8fe5bc16336c8b8c298ee73c57d
#
_cell.length_a   1.000
_cell.length_b   1.000
_cell.length_c   1.000
_cell.angle_alpha   90.00
_cell.angle_beta   90.00
_cell.angle_gamma   90.00
#
_symmetry.space_group_name_H-M   'P 1'
#
loop_
_entity.id
_entity.type
_entity.pdbx_description
1 polymer ?
#
loop_
_entity_poly.entity_id
_entity_poly.type
_entity_poly.pdbx_seq_one_letter_code
_entity_poly.pdbx_strand_id
1 'polypeptide(L)'
;MKKSFRFYSFILLIVSLTLAATTRAQKPTPTPDDNGATKVFEVRLPVTVTQKKNLVPGLTKGDFIVLEDGVQQEVTFFSDEKTNPAVYVGVLMDTSPSTAGKIGFSKEAAKNFIYTVTRLRKDKAAFMTFDHEILLRQDFTDKLDLLDRAVDKVKGTGSQTALYDAVWQFSDEKLRNVPGRRVIVVITDGDDTFSRAELKDAIDIAQRTETTIFGISTKAGFLGTVPGVEGGTVKDKGDKLLTQLCEDTGGEAFFTGDMLALEKAFKKISDELRSQYIITYKPADQTYDGRSRKIEVRFNDKDKTDKYRIRTKSSYRAVKDSLK
;
A
#
# COMPACT_ATOMS: atom_id res chain seq x y z
N MET A 1 42.43 -39.66 71.01
CA MET A 1 41.66 -40.33 69.96
C MET A 1 40.51 -39.46 69.57
N LYS A 2 40.59 -38.66 68.47
CA LYS A 2 39.45 -38.00 67.80
C LYS A 2 39.74 -37.94 66.30
N LYS A 3 39.01 -38.73 65.55
CA LYS A 3 39.10 -38.79 64.09
C LYS A 3 38.34 -37.61 63.53
N SER A 4 39.01 -36.76 62.77
CA SER A 4 38.38 -35.70 61.96
C SER A 4 37.89 -36.26 60.62
N PHE A 5 36.61 -36.11 60.38
CA PHE A 5 35.95 -36.42 59.13
C PHE A 5 36.04 -35.19 58.19
N ARG A 6 36.77 -35.31 57.10
CA ARG A 6 36.80 -34.28 56.04
C ARG A 6 35.66 -34.53 55.09
N PHE A 7 34.70 -33.58 55.06
CA PHE A 7 33.62 -33.53 54.07
C PHE A 7 34.16 -32.85 52.82
N TYR A 8 34.23 -33.57 51.70
CA TYR A 8 34.48 -33.00 50.40
C TYR A 8 33.12 -32.66 49.75
N SER A 9 32.79 -31.32 49.69
CA SER A 9 31.66 -30.84 48.90
C SER A 9 32.06 -30.85 47.43
N PHE A 10 31.45 -31.72 46.67
CA PHE A 10 31.48 -31.71 45.19
C PHE A 10 30.46 -30.66 44.71
N ILE A 11 30.92 -29.51 44.23
CA ILE A 11 30.08 -28.54 43.56
C ILE A 11 29.95 -29.01 42.11
N LEU A 12 28.80 -29.55 41.78
CA LEU A 12 28.42 -29.89 40.39
C LEU A 12 27.97 -28.63 39.68
N LEU A 13 28.84 -28.02 38.87
CA LEU A 13 28.51 -26.87 38.02
C LEU A 13 27.71 -27.35 36.82
N ILE A 14 26.38 -27.27 36.89
CA ILE A 14 25.52 -27.52 35.74
C ILE A 14 25.58 -26.29 34.83
N VAL A 15 26.38 -26.36 33.78
CA VAL A 15 26.36 -25.40 32.67
C VAL A 15 25.14 -25.72 31.83
N SER A 16 24.03 -25.02 32.05
CA SER A 16 22.87 -25.05 31.18
C SER A 16 23.19 -24.25 29.91
N LEU A 17 23.56 -24.96 28.87
CA LEU A 17 23.71 -24.42 27.51
C LEU A 17 22.31 -24.14 26.98
N THR A 18 21.81 -22.91 27.15
CA THR A 18 20.58 -22.48 26.54
C THR A 18 20.84 -22.29 25.06
N LEU A 19 20.43 -23.30 24.28
CA LEU A 19 20.36 -23.22 22.81
C LEU A 19 19.29 -22.18 22.49
N ALA A 20 19.69 -20.93 22.25
CA ALA A 20 18.79 -19.91 21.71
C ALA A 20 18.45 -20.35 20.27
N ALA A 21 17.33 -21.06 20.14
CA ALA A 21 16.73 -21.30 18.84
C ALA A 21 16.33 -19.94 18.26
N THR A 22 17.10 -19.45 17.31
CA THR A 22 16.70 -18.30 16.49
C THR A 22 15.48 -18.74 15.68
N THR A 23 14.30 -18.51 16.23
CA THR A 23 13.06 -18.67 15.48
C THR A 23 13.06 -17.60 14.39
N ARG A 24 13.48 -18.01 13.20
CA ARG A 24 13.33 -17.20 12.01
C ARG A 24 11.82 -17.01 11.84
N ALA A 25 11.34 -15.82 12.12
CA ALA A 25 9.93 -15.52 12.00
C ALA A 25 9.47 -15.81 10.57
N GLN A 26 8.39 -16.57 10.44
CA GLN A 26 7.83 -16.95 9.15
C GLN A 26 7.32 -15.72 8.40
N LYS A 27 7.42 -15.75 7.05
CA LYS A 27 6.75 -14.76 6.19
C LYS A 27 5.25 -14.75 6.48
N PRO A 28 4.61 -13.58 6.46
CA PRO A 28 3.16 -13.53 6.61
C PRO A 28 2.47 -14.35 5.53
N THR A 29 1.45 -15.10 5.93
CA THR A 29 0.64 -15.93 5.02
C THR A 29 -0.74 -15.28 4.86
N PRO A 30 -1.27 -15.14 3.63
CA PRO A 30 -2.59 -14.56 3.41
C PRO A 30 -3.69 -15.28 4.17
N THR A 31 -4.67 -14.52 4.69
CA THR A 31 -5.85 -15.07 5.37
C THR A 31 -6.75 -15.85 4.41
N PRO A 32 -7.32 -17.03 4.80
CA PRO A 32 -8.27 -17.78 3.99
C PRO A 32 -9.55 -17.00 3.68
N ASP A 33 -9.98 -17.10 2.43
CA ASP A 33 -11.31 -16.66 2.01
C ASP A 33 -12.34 -17.75 2.29
N ASP A 34 -13.03 -17.69 3.44
CA ASP A 34 -13.98 -18.71 3.89
C ASP A 34 -15.45 -18.33 3.57
N ASN A 35 -15.72 -17.93 2.34
CA ASN A 35 -17.09 -17.59 1.94
C ASN A 35 -17.71 -18.56 0.93
N GLY A 36 -17.52 -19.86 1.03
CA GLY A 36 -18.31 -20.93 0.34
C GLY A 36 -18.91 -20.65 -1.06
N ALA A 37 -18.78 -19.43 -1.59
CA ALA A 37 -19.19 -19.02 -2.91
C ALA A 37 -18.14 -19.48 -3.91
N THR A 38 -18.55 -20.08 -5.00
CA THR A 38 -17.70 -20.34 -6.16
C THR A 38 -17.20 -18.98 -6.68
N LYS A 39 -16.02 -18.55 -6.23
CA LYS A 39 -15.44 -17.28 -6.71
C LYS A 39 -15.09 -17.45 -8.16
N VAL A 40 -15.78 -16.72 -9.00
CA VAL A 40 -15.38 -16.52 -10.39
C VAL A 40 -14.10 -15.69 -10.34
N PHE A 41 -13.04 -16.19 -10.95
CA PHE A 41 -11.78 -15.47 -11.06
C PHE A 41 -11.99 -14.27 -11.97
N GLU A 42 -12.03 -13.09 -11.40
CA GLU A 42 -12.12 -11.82 -12.12
C GLU A 42 -10.92 -10.95 -11.79
N VAL A 43 -10.45 -10.22 -12.77
CA VAL A 43 -9.39 -9.23 -12.61
C VAL A 43 -9.99 -7.85 -12.73
N ARG A 44 -9.83 -7.06 -11.68
CA ARG A 44 -10.26 -5.67 -11.64
C ARG A 44 -9.06 -4.73 -11.83
N LEU A 45 -9.22 -3.81 -12.77
CA LEU A 45 -8.21 -2.83 -13.14
C LEU A 45 -8.69 -1.43 -12.79
N PRO A 46 -8.09 -0.76 -11.82
CA PRO A 46 -8.20 0.68 -11.70
C PRO A 46 -7.42 1.33 -12.86
N VAL A 47 -8.10 2.13 -13.68
CA VAL A 47 -7.53 2.75 -14.87
C VAL A 47 -7.63 4.26 -14.77
N THR A 48 -6.49 4.93 -14.73
CA THR A 48 -6.37 6.39 -14.78
C THR A 48 -6.00 6.82 -16.19
N VAL A 49 -6.78 7.73 -16.76
CA VAL A 49 -6.51 8.29 -18.07
C VAL A 49 -6.18 9.78 -17.94
N THR A 50 -5.07 10.19 -18.55
CA THR A 50 -4.64 11.59 -18.52
C THR A 50 -4.31 12.12 -19.91
N GLN A 51 -4.57 13.42 -20.10
CA GLN A 51 -4.05 14.22 -21.20
C GLN A 51 -3.08 15.25 -20.62
N LYS A 52 -1.80 15.15 -20.95
CA LYS A 52 -0.74 15.91 -20.26
C LYS A 52 -0.76 15.59 -18.75
N LYS A 53 -1.29 16.49 -17.91
CA LYS A 53 -1.45 16.29 -16.45
C LYS A 53 -2.91 16.28 -16.00
N ASN A 54 -3.88 16.45 -16.93
CA ASN A 54 -5.29 16.53 -16.60
C ASN A 54 -5.96 15.16 -16.77
N LEU A 55 -6.86 14.82 -15.85
CA LEU A 55 -7.69 13.63 -15.93
C LEU A 55 -8.69 13.75 -17.09
N VAL A 56 -8.97 12.66 -17.77
CA VAL A 56 -9.88 12.58 -18.92
C VAL A 56 -11.15 11.84 -18.49
N PRO A 57 -12.24 12.53 -18.20
CA PRO A 57 -13.54 11.92 -17.91
C PRO A 57 -14.31 11.57 -19.20
N GLY A 58 -15.42 10.84 -19.04
CA GLY A 58 -16.40 10.61 -20.10
C GLY A 58 -16.02 9.55 -21.12
N LEU A 59 -14.97 8.75 -20.87
CA LEU A 59 -14.68 7.57 -21.69
C LEU A 59 -15.64 6.43 -21.33
N THR A 60 -15.87 5.55 -22.30
CA THR A 60 -16.79 4.42 -22.22
C THR A 60 -16.06 3.08 -22.29
N LYS A 61 -16.75 1.98 -21.98
CA LYS A 61 -16.21 0.62 -22.13
C LYS A 61 -15.62 0.39 -23.54
N GLY A 62 -16.27 0.88 -24.58
CA GLY A 62 -15.84 0.70 -25.98
C GLY A 62 -14.55 1.42 -26.36
N ASP A 63 -14.08 2.35 -25.53
CA ASP A 63 -12.83 3.06 -25.77
C ASP A 63 -11.59 2.22 -25.44
N PHE A 64 -11.75 1.13 -24.67
CA PHE A 64 -10.65 0.36 -24.12
C PHE A 64 -10.55 -1.06 -24.70
N ILE A 65 -9.33 -1.50 -24.90
CA ILE A 65 -8.96 -2.89 -25.16
C ILE A 65 -8.08 -3.34 -24.00
N VAL A 66 -8.43 -4.47 -23.40
CA VAL A 66 -7.64 -5.12 -22.35
C VAL A 66 -6.94 -6.34 -22.93
N LEU A 67 -5.65 -6.47 -22.67
CA LEU A 67 -4.84 -7.61 -23.07
C LEU A 67 -4.21 -8.24 -21.83
N GLU A 68 -4.25 -9.57 -21.75
CA GLU A 68 -3.50 -10.36 -20.79
C GLU A 68 -2.54 -11.27 -21.54
N ASP A 69 -1.25 -11.17 -21.23
CA ASP A 69 -0.17 -11.87 -21.96
C ASP A 69 -0.29 -11.73 -23.50
N GLY A 70 -0.77 -10.57 -23.98
CA GLY A 70 -0.98 -10.26 -25.38
C GLY A 70 -2.33 -10.75 -25.96
N VAL A 71 -3.12 -11.51 -25.19
CA VAL A 71 -4.44 -12.01 -25.60
C VAL A 71 -5.54 -11.05 -25.17
N GLN A 72 -6.40 -10.63 -26.11
CA GLN A 72 -7.50 -9.73 -25.80
C GLN A 72 -8.53 -10.40 -24.88
N GLN A 73 -8.96 -9.66 -23.86
CA GLN A 73 -9.91 -10.10 -22.86
C GLN A 73 -11.27 -9.40 -23.02
N GLU A 74 -12.34 -10.12 -22.68
CA GLU A 74 -13.68 -9.53 -22.68
C GLU A 74 -13.91 -8.77 -21.38
N VAL A 75 -14.21 -7.47 -21.46
CA VAL A 75 -14.57 -6.65 -20.31
C VAL A 75 -15.97 -7.03 -19.84
N THR A 76 -16.08 -7.56 -18.63
CA THR A 76 -17.37 -7.97 -18.01
C THR A 76 -18.07 -6.84 -17.27
N PHE A 77 -17.27 -5.90 -16.68
CA PHE A 77 -17.81 -4.75 -15.96
C PHE A 77 -16.99 -3.50 -16.25
N PHE A 78 -17.68 -2.37 -16.31
CA PHE A 78 -17.09 -1.05 -16.47
C PHE A 78 -17.79 -0.04 -15.56
N SER A 79 -17.01 0.77 -14.87
CA SER A 79 -17.48 1.86 -14.02
C SER A 79 -16.71 3.15 -14.33
N ASP A 80 -17.40 4.24 -14.39
CA ASP A 80 -16.88 5.59 -14.61
C ASP A 80 -17.02 6.48 -13.34
N GLU A 81 -16.79 7.77 -13.48
CA GLU A 81 -16.93 8.72 -12.39
C GLU A 81 -18.37 8.83 -11.84
N LYS A 82 -19.40 8.53 -12.64
CA LYS A 82 -20.82 8.64 -12.24
C LYS A 82 -21.25 7.48 -11.35
N THR A 83 -20.72 6.31 -11.62
CA THR A 83 -21.01 5.07 -10.87
C THR A 83 -19.95 4.77 -9.80
N ASN A 84 -19.07 5.75 -9.53
CA ASN A 84 -17.94 5.65 -8.65
C ASN A 84 -18.31 5.08 -7.26
N PRO A 85 -17.85 3.88 -6.87
CA PRO A 85 -18.14 3.27 -5.57
C PRO A 85 -17.49 4.04 -4.42
N ALA A 86 -17.86 3.67 -3.19
CA ALA A 86 -17.18 4.15 -1.98
C ALA A 86 -15.69 3.81 -2.01
N VAL A 87 -14.86 4.69 -1.45
CA VAL A 87 -13.42 4.47 -1.27
C VAL A 87 -13.17 4.07 0.18
N TYR A 88 -12.42 2.99 0.36
CA TYR A 88 -11.85 2.57 1.63
C TYR A 88 -10.36 2.87 1.59
N VAL A 89 -9.93 3.86 2.36
CA VAL A 89 -8.56 4.32 2.36
C VAL A 89 -7.87 4.03 3.68
N GLY A 90 -6.74 3.32 3.63
CA GLY A 90 -5.81 3.19 4.75
C GLY A 90 -4.73 4.27 4.67
N VAL A 91 -4.59 5.05 5.72
CA VAL A 91 -3.47 5.98 5.87
C VAL A 91 -2.45 5.32 6.79
N LEU A 92 -1.33 4.91 6.22
CA LEU A 92 -0.22 4.26 6.91
C LEU A 92 0.88 5.29 7.11
N MET A 93 1.13 5.67 8.36
CA MET A 93 2.11 6.68 8.71
C MET A 93 3.32 6.05 9.37
N ASP A 94 4.47 6.31 8.79
CA ASP A 94 5.77 5.92 9.31
C ASP A 94 6.08 6.68 10.61
N THR A 95 6.40 5.92 11.66
CA THR A 95 6.87 6.41 12.95
C THR A 95 8.27 5.90 13.29
N SER A 96 9.07 5.56 12.29
CA SER A 96 10.47 5.12 12.46
C SER A 96 11.39 6.26 12.93
N PRO A 97 12.60 5.94 13.43
CA PRO A 97 13.52 6.95 13.96
C PRO A 97 13.91 8.03 12.97
N SER A 98 13.99 7.71 11.67
CA SER A 98 14.31 8.67 10.59
C SER A 98 13.26 9.78 10.46
N THR A 99 12.02 9.52 10.93
CA THR A 99 10.92 10.50 10.91
C THR A 99 10.86 11.37 12.18
N ALA A 100 11.73 11.16 13.19
CA ALA A 100 11.65 11.84 14.50
C ALA A 100 11.53 13.37 14.38
N GLY A 101 12.37 14.01 13.54
CA GLY A 101 12.29 15.46 13.30
C GLY A 101 11.12 15.92 12.45
N LYS A 102 10.33 14.99 11.89
CA LYS A 102 9.27 15.25 10.90
C LYS A 102 7.89 14.74 11.35
N ILE A 103 7.80 14.17 12.55
CA ILE A 103 6.55 13.55 13.05
C ILE A 103 5.38 14.55 13.04
N GLY A 104 5.63 15.81 13.36
CA GLY A 104 4.62 16.88 13.27
C GLY A 104 4.14 17.09 11.82
N PHE A 105 5.07 17.13 10.87
CA PHE A 105 4.75 17.22 9.44
C PHE A 105 3.97 16.01 8.96
N SER A 106 4.37 14.79 9.33
CA SER A 106 3.68 13.55 8.95
C SER A 106 2.27 13.48 9.51
N LYS A 107 2.06 13.96 10.75
CA LYS A 107 0.72 14.05 11.37
C LYS A 107 -0.17 15.05 10.62
N GLU A 108 0.35 16.23 10.31
CA GLU A 108 -0.38 17.24 9.55
C GLU A 108 -0.70 16.72 8.14
N ALA A 109 0.25 16.06 7.49
CA ALA A 109 0.06 15.38 6.21
C ALA A 109 -1.08 14.35 6.27
N ALA A 110 -1.07 13.48 7.29
CA ALA A 110 -2.10 12.46 7.46
C ALA A 110 -3.49 13.08 7.64
N LYS A 111 -3.62 14.11 8.49
CA LYS A 111 -4.90 14.83 8.70
C LYS A 111 -5.39 15.49 7.42
N ASN A 112 -4.55 16.29 6.77
CA ASN A 112 -4.91 17.00 5.53
C ASN A 112 -5.29 16.05 4.42
N PHE A 113 -4.61 14.89 4.31
CA PHE A 113 -4.98 13.86 3.38
C PHE A 113 -6.37 13.30 3.69
N ILE A 114 -6.62 12.89 4.94
CA ILE A 114 -7.92 12.36 5.38
C ILE A 114 -9.05 13.33 5.05
N TYR A 115 -8.89 14.62 5.38
CA TYR A 115 -9.88 15.64 5.09
C TYR A 115 -10.10 15.87 3.59
N THR A 116 -9.04 15.80 2.78
CA THR A 116 -9.11 16.07 1.34
C THR A 116 -9.76 14.91 0.58
N VAL A 117 -9.51 13.67 1.00
CA VAL A 117 -9.87 12.47 0.22
C VAL A 117 -11.20 11.88 0.67
N THR A 118 -11.55 11.97 1.95
CA THR A 118 -12.73 11.29 2.49
C THR A 118 -14.01 12.08 2.23
N ARG A 119 -14.90 11.54 1.39
CA ARG A 119 -16.26 12.07 1.23
C ARG A 119 -17.14 11.60 2.37
N LEU A 120 -17.70 12.53 3.13
CA LEU A 120 -18.59 12.23 4.24
C LEU A 120 -19.75 11.33 3.80
N ARG A 121 -20.11 10.36 4.62
CA ARG A 121 -21.21 9.39 4.43
C ARG A 121 -21.05 8.44 3.23
N LYS A 122 -19.94 8.53 2.49
CA LYS A 122 -19.67 7.64 1.37
C LYS A 122 -18.36 6.88 1.53
N ASP A 123 -17.27 7.58 1.79
CA ASP A 123 -15.95 6.98 1.90
C ASP A 123 -15.63 6.67 3.38
N LYS A 124 -14.69 5.77 3.60
CA LYS A 124 -14.20 5.45 4.94
C LYS A 124 -12.67 5.48 4.96
N ALA A 125 -12.13 6.05 6.00
CA ALA A 125 -10.70 6.03 6.24
C ALA A 125 -10.36 5.24 7.49
N ALA A 126 -9.20 4.61 7.49
CA ALA A 126 -8.57 4.00 8.66
C ALA A 126 -7.16 4.59 8.82
N PHE A 127 -6.67 4.63 10.04
CA PHE A 127 -5.35 5.15 10.34
C PHE A 127 -4.51 4.11 11.08
N MET A 128 -3.32 3.86 10.56
CA MET A 128 -2.34 2.92 11.07
C MET A 128 -0.98 3.60 11.18
N THR A 129 -0.20 3.27 12.19
CA THR A 129 1.21 3.65 12.28
C THR A 129 2.08 2.42 12.20
N PHE A 130 3.28 2.58 11.65
CA PHE A 130 4.24 1.50 11.57
C PHE A 130 5.67 2.02 11.86
N ASP A 131 6.39 1.22 12.59
CA ASP A 131 7.82 1.26 12.84
C ASP A 131 8.30 -0.20 12.99
N HIS A 132 8.86 -0.65 14.12
CA HIS A 132 9.05 -2.06 14.45
C HIS A 132 7.74 -2.72 14.92
N GLU A 133 6.74 -1.92 15.29
CA GLU A 133 5.37 -2.33 15.61
C GLU A 133 4.40 -1.76 14.58
N ILE A 134 3.39 -2.55 14.23
CA ILE A 134 2.32 -2.14 13.32
C ILE A 134 1.05 -1.98 14.15
N LEU A 135 0.55 -0.75 14.26
CA LEU A 135 -0.54 -0.42 15.18
C LEU A 135 -1.72 0.23 14.44
N LEU A 136 -2.84 -0.47 14.37
CA LEU A 136 -4.10 0.12 13.92
C LEU A 136 -4.58 1.12 14.98
N ARG A 137 -4.51 2.41 14.68
CA ARG A 137 -4.90 3.50 15.58
C ARG A 137 -6.38 3.82 15.52
N GLN A 138 -6.98 3.69 14.33
CA GLN A 138 -8.41 3.87 14.08
C GLN A 138 -8.83 2.98 12.91
N ASP A 139 -9.82 2.13 13.14
CA ASP A 139 -10.41 1.32 12.07
C ASP A 139 -11.34 2.17 11.19
N PHE A 140 -11.79 1.60 10.06
CA PHE A 140 -12.59 2.29 9.05
C PHE A 140 -13.77 3.05 9.63
N THR A 141 -13.77 4.36 9.41
CA THR A 141 -14.83 5.27 9.83
C THR A 141 -14.98 6.42 8.83
N ASP A 142 -16.16 7.00 8.76
CA ASP A 142 -16.43 8.28 8.07
C ASP A 142 -16.42 9.48 9.05
N LYS A 143 -16.12 9.23 10.33
CA LYS A 143 -16.08 10.25 11.38
C LYS A 143 -14.67 10.83 11.47
N LEU A 144 -14.48 11.99 10.83
CA LEU A 144 -13.18 12.65 10.73
C LEU A 144 -12.58 13.00 12.11
N ASP A 145 -13.42 13.31 13.10
CA ASP A 145 -13.01 13.63 14.47
C ASP A 145 -12.36 12.42 15.20
N LEU A 146 -12.78 11.20 14.88
CA LEU A 146 -12.13 9.99 15.41
C LEU A 146 -10.74 9.78 14.82
N LEU A 147 -10.62 10.00 13.51
CA LEU A 147 -9.34 9.91 12.79
C LEU A 147 -8.36 10.98 13.27
N ASP A 148 -8.83 12.21 13.40
CA ASP A 148 -8.04 13.35 13.88
C ASP A 148 -7.45 13.06 15.28
N ARG A 149 -8.31 12.62 16.22
CA ARG A 149 -7.86 12.22 17.55
C ARG A 149 -6.87 11.05 17.53
N ALA A 150 -7.04 10.10 16.60
CA ALA A 150 -6.12 8.98 16.48
C ALA A 150 -4.74 9.43 16.01
N VAL A 151 -4.68 10.37 15.06
CA VAL A 151 -3.43 10.98 14.58
C VAL A 151 -2.77 11.78 15.72
N ASP A 152 -3.54 12.59 16.47
CA ASP A 152 -3.00 13.39 17.58
C ASP A 152 -2.37 12.55 18.68
N LYS A 153 -2.89 11.37 18.95
CA LYS A 153 -2.36 10.45 19.96
C LYS A 153 -0.99 9.85 19.63
N VAL A 154 -0.49 9.99 18.39
CA VAL A 154 0.85 9.55 18.05
C VAL A 154 1.87 10.46 18.73
N LYS A 155 2.69 9.90 19.63
CA LYS A 155 3.55 10.70 20.51
C LYS A 155 5.05 10.57 20.25
N GLY A 156 5.48 9.56 19.53
CA GLY A 156 6.90 9.29 19.38
C GLY A 156 7.23 8.40 18.21
N THR A 157 8.48 8.10 18.08
CA THR A 157 9.04 7.21 17.04
C THR A 157 9.50 5.90 17.68
N GLY A 158 9.38 4.82 16.91
CA GLY A 158 9.89 3.50 17.27
C GLY A 158 11.37 3.33 16.95
N SER A 159 11.79 2.09 16.68
CA SER A 159 13.21 1.76 16.52
C SER A 159 13.64 1.38 15.10
N GLN A 160 12.72 0.97 14.24
CA GLN A 160 12.98 0.43 12.88
C GLN A 160 11.80 0.74 11.97
N THR A 161 11.82 0.26 10.70
CA THR A 161 10.77 0.53 9.71
C THR A 161 10.30 -0.77 9.08
N ALA A 162 9.04 -1.17 9.34
CA ALA A 162 8.39 -2.36 8.78
C ALA A 162 7.33 -1.95 7.73
N LEU A 163 7.76 -1.27 6.67
CA LEU A 163 6.88 -0.73 5.63
C LEU A 163 6.14 -1.84 4.87
N TYR A 164 6.87 -2.87 4.41
CA TYR A 164 6.26 -3.92 3.58
C TYR A 164 5.32 -4.80 4.41
N ASP A 165 5.65 -5.08 5.67
CA ASP A 165 4.76 -5.80 6.59
C ASP A 165 3.49 -5.00 6.87
N ALA A 166 3.57 -3.67 7.04
CA ALA A 166 2.42 -2.79 7.25
C ALA A 166 1.48 -2.77 6.03
N VAL A 167 2.04 -2.63 4.83
CA VAL A 167 1.29 -2.71 3.57
C VAL A 167 0.64 -4.08 3.43
N TRP A 168 1.39 -5.15 3.70
CA TRP A 168 0.92 -6.51 3.61
C TRP A 168 -0.26 -6.75 4.56
N GLN A 169 -0.07 -6.45 5.85
CA GLN A 169 -1.08 -6.64 6.88
C GLN A 169 -2.34 -5.83 6.60
N PHE A 170 -2.21 -4.56 6.25
CA PHE A 170 -3.37 -3.72 5.98
C PHE A 170 -4.15 -4.18 4.75
N SER A 171 -3.45 -4.57 3.68
CA SER A 171 -4.08 -5.10 2.47
C SER A 171 -4.86 -6.38 2.75
N ASP A 172 -4.25 -7.33 3.46
CA ASP A 172 -4.83 -8.64 3.73
C ASP A 172 -5.94 -8.59 4.77
N GLU A 173 -5.69 -8.00 5.92
CA GLU A 173 -6.62 -8.04 7.06
C GLU A 173 -7.73 -7.00 6.96
N LYS A 174 -7.45 -5.83 6.36
CA LYS A 174 -8.38 -4.69 6.38
C LYS A 174 -9.08 -4.45 5.05
N LEU A 175 -8.36 -4.58 3.94
CA LEU A 175 -8.93 -4.23 2.63
C LEU A 175 -9.52 -5.41 1.86
N ARG A 176 -9.09 -6.64 2.13
CA ARG A 176 -9.52 -7.83 1.35
C ARG A 176 -11.04 -7.91 1.14
N ASN A 177 -11.82 -7.67 2.17
CA ASN A 177 -13.27 -7.92 2.18
C ASN A 177 -14.14 -6.65 2.17
N VAL A 178 -13.56 -5.46 1.93
CA VAL A 178 -14.36 -4.23 1.86
C VAL A 178 -15.06 -4.07 0.51
N PRO A 179 -16.32 -3.59 0.50
CA PRO A 179 -17.13 -3.50 -0.72
C PRO A 179 -16.88 -2.17 -1.44
N GLY A 180 -15.69 -1.90 -1.93
CA GLY A 180 -15.43 -0.63 -2.58
C GLY A 180 -14.05 -0.54 -3.21
N ARG A 181 -13.63 0.67 -3.56
CA ARG A 181 -12.27 0.90 -3.99
C ARG A 181 -11.33 0.84 -2.80
N ARG A 182 -10.26 0.12 -2.95
CA ARG A 182 -9.27 -0.17 -1.92
C ARG A 182 -8.01 0.63 -2.17
N VAL A 183 -7.67 1.47 -1.23
CA VAL A 183 -6.55 2.41 -1.37
C VAL A 183 -5.71 2.40 -0.11
N ILE A 184 -4.41 2.41 -0.28
CA ILE A 184 -3.44 2.71 0.77
C ILE A 184 -2.71 4.00 0.38
N VAL A 185 -2.54 4.89 1.35
CA VAL A 185 -1.60 6.01 1.26
C VAL A 185 -0.54 5.82 2.32
N VAL A 186 0.68 5.67 1.88
CA VAL A 186 1.84 5.53 2.77
C VAL A 186 2.53 6.87 2.89
N ILE A 187 2.73 7.33 4.13
CA ILE A 187 3.51 8.54 4.46
C ILE A 187 4.79 8.06 5.12
N THR A 188 5.90 8.10 4.41
CA THR A 188 7.19 7.49 4.83
C THR A 188 8.37 8.23 4.22
N ASP A 189 9.56 7.97 4.68
CA ASP A 189 10.80 8.32 4.01
C ASP A 189 11.35 7.21 3.08
N GLY A 190 10.63 6.08 2.97
CA GLY A 190 10.77 5.07 1.92
C GLY A 190 11.74 3.93 2.20
N ASP A 191 12.49 3.95 3.29
CA ASP A 191 13.44 2.88 3.62
C ASP A 191 12.81 1.82 4.54
N ASP A 192 12.65 0.61 4.03
CA ASP A 192 12.30 -0.56 4.84
C ASP A 192 13.56 -1.17 5.45
N THR A 193 13.55 -1.39 6.78
CA THR A 193 14.70 -1.93 7.51
C THR A 193 14.37 -3.14 8.37
N PHE A 194 13.09 -3.50 8.50
CA PHE A 194 12.67 -4.48 9.49
C PHE A 194 11.61 -5.47 9.01
N SER A 195 10.96 -5.23 7.89
CA SER A 195 9.92 -6.14 7.39
C SER A 195 10.46 -7.56 7.17
N ARG A 196 9.60 -8.52 7.41
CA ARG A 196 9.78 -9.92 7.02
C ARG A 196 9.37 -10.15 5.57
N ALA A 197 8.32 -9.43 5.15
CA ALA A 197 7.91 -9.37 3.77
C ALA A 197 8.95 -8.61 2.94
N GLU A 198 9.13 -9.04 1.70
CA GLU A 198 9.89 -8.31 0.71
C GLU A 198 8.98 -7.33 -0.05
N LEU A 199 9.54 -6.36 -0.75
CA LEU A 199 8.77 -5.46 -1.63
C LEU A 199 7.81 -6.23 -2.55
N LYS A 200 8.27 -7.36 -3.08
CA LYS A 200 7.48 -8.22 -3.95
C LYS A 200 6.26 -8.82 -3.24
N ASP A 201 6.40 -9.22 -1.97
CA ASP A 201 5.30 -9.78 -1.20
C ASP A 201 4.24 -8.70 -0.91
N ALA A 202 4.67 -7.46 -0.63
CA ALA A 202 3.77 -6.31 -0.46
C ALA A 202 3.03 -5.96 -1.76
N ILE A 203 3.72 -5.98 -2.90
CA ILE A 203 3.09 -5.77 -4.21
C ILE A 203 2.11 -6.91 -4.52
N ASP A 204 2.51 -8.16 -4.35
CA ASP A 204 1.67 -9.33 -4.62
C ASP A 204 0.35 -9.28 -3.81
N ILE A 205 0.40 -8.98 -2.51
CA ILE A 205 -0.82 -8.91 -1.70
C ILE A 205 -1.70 -7.72 -2.08
N ALA A 206 -1.11 -6.55 -2.37
CA ALA A 206 -1.86 -5.39 -2.82
C ALA A 206 -2.56 -5.65 -4.15
N GLN A 207 -1.90 -6.30 -5.10
CA GLN A 207 -2.51 -6.71 -6.37
C GLN A 207 -3.63 -7.73 -6.19
N ARG A 208 -3.47 -8.71 -5.30
CA ARG A 208 -4.48 -9.73 -4.97
C ARG A 208 -5.71 -9.14 -4.28
N THR A 209 -5.51 -8.18 -3.41
CA THR A 209 -6.61 -7.46 -2.74
C THR A 209 -7.12 -6.28 -3.57
N GLU A 210 -6.64 -6.11 -4.81
CA GLU A 210 -6.99 -5.01 -5.72
C GLU A 210 -6.79 -3.62 -5.08
N THR A 211 -5.76 -3.50 -4.27
CA THR A 211 -5.41 -2.27 -3.55
C THR A 211 -4.48 -1.42 -4.38
N THR A 212 -4.84 -0.17 -4.61
CA THR A 212 -3.95 0.84 -5.20
C THR A 212 -3.16 1.54 -4.10
N ILE A 213 -1.85 1.65 -4.27
CA ILE A 213 -0.97 2.28 -3.27
C ILE A 213 -0.44 3.61 -3.81
N PHE A 214 -0.62 4.67 -3.03
CA PHE A 214 0.01 5.96 -3.22
C PHE A 214 1.06 6.18 -2.15
N GLY A 215 2.22 6.71 -2.54
CA GLY A 215 3.32 7.02 -1.63
C GLY A 215 3.53 8.52 -1.48
N ILE A 216 3.78 8.97 -0.27
CA ILE A 216 4.16 10.34 0.04
C ILE A 216 5.49 10.27 0.76
N SER A 217 6.57 10.68 0.05
CA SER A 217 7.89 10.73 0.64
C SER A 217 8.04 12.01 1.47
N THR A 218 8.46 11.83 2.72
CA THR A 218 8.74 12.94 3.65
C THR A 218 10.21 13.34 3.65
N LYS A 219 11.08 12.71 2.84
CA LYS A 219 12.52 13.01 2.77
C LYS A 219 12.81 14.44 2.34
N ALA A 220 12.12 14.91 1.31
CA ALA A 220 12.36 16.22 0.70
C ALA A 220 11.93 17.41 1.59
N GLY A 221 11.04 17.21 2.55
CA GLY A 221 10.52 18.28 3.41
C GLY A 221 11.56 18.95 4.32
N PHE A 222 12.72 18.34 4.50
CA PHE A 222 13.81 18.90 5.31
C PHE A 222 14.87 19.65 4.47
N LEU A 223 14.98 19.32 3.19
CA LEU A 223 15.98 19.94 2.28
C LEU A 223 15.43 21.17 1.54
N GLY A 224 14.14 21.41 1.54
CA GLY A 224 13.51 22.57 0.88
C GLY A 224 13.85 23.95 1.47
N THR A 225 14.65 23.98 2.55
CA THR A 225 15.21 25.22 3.11
C THR A 225 16.59 25.56 2.56
N VAL A 226 17.17 24.73 1.70
CA VAL A 226 18.45 25.00 1.06
C VAL A 226 18.18 25.70 -0.28
N PRO A 227 18.55 27.00 -0.44
CA PRO A 227 18.34 27.70 -1.70
C PRO A 227 19.07 27.00 -2.85
N GLY A 228 18.34 26.69 -3.93
CA GLY A 228 18.90 26.03 -5.13
C GLY A 228 18.74 24.52 -5.19
N VAL A 229 18.15 23.88 -4.18
CA VAL A 229 17.79 22.45 -4.22
C VAL A 229 16.29 22.35 -4.50
N GLU A 230 15.91 21.99 -5.72
CA GLU A 230 14.53 21.65 -6.03
C GLU A 230 14.15 20.36 -5.30
N GLY A 231 13.13 20.43 -4.44
CA GLY A 231 12.58 19.25 -3.78
C GLY A 231 12.18 18.21 -4.83
N GLY A 232 12.66 16.98 -4.70
CA GLY A 232 12.29 15.87 -5.56
C GLY A 232 13.28 15.45 -6.64
N THR A 233 14.49 16.02 -6.70
CA THR A 233 15.47 15.70 -7.77
C THR A 233 16.40 14.53 -7.48
N VAL A 234 16.61 14.14 -6.22
CA VAL A 234 17.50 13.01 -5.87
C VAL A 234 16.67 11.81 -5.41
N LYS A 235 16.45 10.85 -6.30
CA LYS A 235 15.84 9.58 -5.99
C LYS A 235 16.90 8.60 -5.48
N ASP A 236 16.95 8.40 -4.19
CA ASP A 236 17.76 7.35 -3.58
C ASP A 236 17.11 5.94 -3.77
N LYS A 237 17.68 4.94 -3.10
CA LYS A 237 17.16 3.55 -3.19
C LYS A 237 15.74 3.45 -2.64
N GLY A 238 15.43 4.07 -1.50
CA GLY A 238 14.11 4.04 -0.88
C GLY A 238 13.04 4.70 -1.75
N ASP A 239 13.37 5.85 -2.35
CA ASP A 239 12.48 6.53 -3.28
C ASP A 239 12.14 5.69 -4.51
N LYS A 240 13.12 4.94 -5.04
CA LYS A 240 12.90 4.01 -6.16
C LYS A 240 11.99 2.85 -5.77
N LEU A 241 12.20 2.26 -4.60
CA LEU A 241 11.40 1.14 -4.09
C LEU A 241 9.96 1.61 -3.77
N LEU A 242 9.79 2.80 -3.20
CA LEU A 242 8.47 3.40 -2.99
C LEU A 242 7.77 3.69 -4.32
N THR A 243 8.50 4.20 -5.32
CA THR A 243 7.97 4.41 -6.67
C THR A 243 7.49 3.09 -7.26
N GLN A 244 8.30 2.04 -7.19
CA GLN A 244 7.95 0.72 -7.70
C GLN A 244 6.72 0.14 -6.99
N LEU A 245 6.65 0.21 -5.66
CA LEU A 245 5.49 -0.24 -4.88
C LEU A 245 4.19 0.43 -5.37
N CYS A 246 4.24 1.74 -5.62
CA CYS A 246 3.09 2.50 -6.09
C CYS A 246 2.72 2.16 -7.54
N GLU A 247 3.68 2.20 -8.45
CA GLU A 247 3.45 2.00 -9.89
C GLU A 247 2.93 0.58 -10.18
N ASP A 248 3.52 -0.45 -9.58
CA ASP A 248 3.12 -1.85 -9.77
C ASP A 248 1.71 -2.15 -9.24
N THR A 249 1.19 -1.30 -8.34
CA THR A 249 -0.19 -1.38 -7.81
C THR A 249 -1.16 -0.41 -8.48
N GLY A 250 -0.70 0.36 -9.48
CA GLY A 250 -1.51 1.31 -10.26
C GLY A 250 -1.62 2.69 -9.65
N GLY A 251 -0.86 3.00 -8.59
CA GLY A 251 -0.77 4.31 -7.97
C GLY A 251 0.45 5.12 -8.39
N GLU A 252 0.83 6.09 -7.58
CA GLU A 252 1.92 7.03 -7.85
C GLU A 252 2.60 7.45 -6.55
N ALA A 253 3.92 7.66 -6.59
CA ALA A 253 4.68 8.21 -5.48
C ALA A 253 4.92 9.71 -5.68
N PHE A 254 4.74 10.48 -4.60
CA PHE A 254 4.91 11.93 -4.55
C PHE A 254 6.07 12.28 -3.64
N PHE A 255 7.01 13.07 -4.16
CA PHE A 255 8.18 13.54 -3.44
C PHE A 255 7.98 15.02 -3.15
N THR A 256 7.56 15.34 -1.92
CA THR A 256 7.12 16.69 -1.57
C THR A 256 8.12 17.35 -0.63
N GLY A 257 8.55 18.57 -0.97
CA GLY A 257 9.43 19.37 -0.14
C GLY A 257 8.73 20.32 0.84
N ASP A 258 7.44 20.58 0.63
CA ASP A 258 6.67 21.55 1.41
C ASP A 258 5.18 21.21 1.47
N MET A 259 4.44 21.93 2.34
CA MET A 259 3.00 21.71 2.55
C MET A 259 2.17 22.03 1.30
N LEU A 260 2.54 23.02 0.50
CA LEU A 260 1.79 23.36 -0.70
C LEU A 260 1.91 22.29 -1.78
N ALA A 261 3.11 21.70 -1.94
CA ALA A 261 3.32 20.57 -2.84
C ALA A 261 2.55 19.33 -2.36
N LEU A 262 2.48 19.13 -1.03
CA LEU A 262 1.71 18.07 -0.39
C LEU A 262 0.20 18.22 -0.64
N GLU A 263 -0.36 19.41 -0.45
CA GLU A 263 -1.77 19.71 -0.75
C GLU A 263 -2.11 19.44 -2.22
N LYS A 264 -1.23 19.83 -3.14
CA LYS A 264 -1.38 19.52 -4.58
C LYS A 264 -1.38 18.02 -4.85
N ALA A 265 -0.50 17.26 -4.17
CA ALA A 265 -0.46 15.80 -4.27
C ALA A 265 -1.76 15.18 -3.75
N PHE A 266 -2.26 15.62 -2.60
CA PHE A 266 -3.53 15.13 -2.04
C PHE A 266 -4.72 15.43 -2.94
N LYS A 267 -4.79 16.66 -3.47
CA LYS A 267 -5.82 17.03 -4.43
C LYS A 267 -5.74 16.13 -5.67
N LYS A 268 -4.54 15.87 -6.20
CA LYS A 268 -4.35 14.98 -7.34
C LYS A 268 -4.83 13.55 -7.05
N ILE A 269 -4.46 12.98 -5.91
CA ILE A 269 -4.94 11.66 -5.47
C ILE A 269 -6.47 11.65 -5.35
N SER A 270 -7.04 12.66 -4.69
CA SER A 270 -8.49 12.78 -4.52
C SER A 270 -9.23 12.85 -5.86
N ASP A 271 -8.75 13.69 -6.77
CA ASP A 271 -9.35 13.87 -8.10
C ASP A 271 -9.21 12.56 -8.92
N GLU A 272 -8.08 11.89 -8.82
CA GLU A 272 -7.85 10.61 -9.48
C GLU A 272 -8.79 9.52 -8.96
N LEU A 273 -8.91 9.36 -7.65
CA LEU A 273 -9.83 8.38 -7.06
C LEU A 273 -11.30 8.61 -7.46
N ARG A 274 -11.65 9.82 -7.86
CA ARG A 274 -13.00 10.16 -8.33
C ARG A 274 -13.20 9.96 -9.82
N SER A 275 -12.15 10.13 -10.60
CA SER A 275 -12.19 10.07 -12.08
C SER A 275 -11.65 8.76 -12.66
N GLN A 276 -11.17 7.87 -11.83
CA GLN A 276 -10.61 6.59 -12.24
C GLN A 276 -11.71 5.66 -12.75
N TYR A 277 -11.47 5.05 -13.90
CA TYR A 277 -12.32 3.97 -14.41
C TYR A 277 -12.00 2.67 -13.71
N ILE A 278 -13.00 1.81 -13.55
CA ILE A 278 -12.82 0.43 -13.12
C ILE A 278 -13.19 -0.46 -14.29
N ILE A 279 -12.24 -1.23 -14.77
CA ILE A 279 -12.46 -2.24 -15.80
C ILE A 279 -12.31 -3.62 -15.16
N THR A 280 -13.32 -4.46 -15.29
CA THR A 280 -13.23 -5.84 -14.82
C THR A 280 -13.33 -6.78 -15.99
N TYR A 281 -12.50 -7.81 -16.03
CA TYR A 281 -12.57 -8.87 -17.03
C TYR A 281 -12.40 -10.24 -16.37
N LYS A 282 -12.90 -11.27 -17.04
CA LYS A 282 -12.69 -12.65 -16.67
C LYS A 282 -11.56 -13.19 -17.54
N PRO A 283 -10.39 -13.58 -16.96
CA PRO A 283 -9.30 -14.14 -17.74
C PRO A 283 -9.74 -15.33 -18.59
N ALA A 284 -9.29 -15.37 -19.84
CA ALA A 284 -9.50 -16.53 -20.69
C ALA A 284 -8.78 -17.78 -20.15
N ASP A 285 -7.57 -17.57 -19.60
CA ASP A 285 -6.85 -18.61 -18.85
C ASP A 285 -7.15 -18.47 -17.36
N GLN A 286 -7.93 -19.41 -16.82
CA GLN A 286 -8.37 -19.47 -15.42
C GLN A 286 -7.48 -20.34 -14.55
N THR A 287 -6.31 -20.74 -15.03
CA THR A 287 -5.39 -21.56 -14.25
C THR A 287 -4.68 -20.76 -13.19
N TYR A 288 -4.64 -21.31 -11.99
CA TYR A 288 -3.91 -20.75 -10.85
C TYR A 288 -2.52 -21.41 -10.77
N ASP A 289 -1.63 -21.00 -11.65
CA ASP A 289 -0.30 -21.59 -11.79
C ASP A 289 0.81 -20.82 -11.06
N GLY A 290 0.44 -19.74 -10.37
CA GLY A 290 1.38 -18.88 -9.63
C GLY A 290 2.25 -18.00 -10.53
N ARG A 291 2.06 -18.01 -11.85
CA ARG A 291 2.81 -17.14 -12.78
C ARG A 291 2.28 -15.72 -12.72
N SER A 292 3.18 -14.77 -12.96
CA SER A 292 2.78 -13.38 -13.20
C SER A 292 2.21 -13.28 -14.61
N ARG A 293 1.03 -12.66 -14.74
CA ARG A 293 0.36 -12.37 -16.00
C ARG A 293 0.46 -10.90 -16.31
N LYS A 294 0.99 -10.57 -17.47
CA LYS A 294 1.14 -9.19 -17.91
C LYS A 294 -0.19 -8.62 -18.35
N ILE A 295 -0.51 -7.42 -17.87
CA ILE A 295 -1.69 -6.66 -18.27
C ILE A 295 -1.27 -5.49 -19.14
N GLU A 296 -2.03 -5.25 -20.18
CA GLU A 296 -1.92 -4.05 -20.98
C GLU A 296 -3.32 -3.53 -21.30
N VAL A 297 -3.55 -2.25 -21.07
CA VAL A 297 -4.77 -1.55 -21.45
C VAL A 297 -4.43 -0.55 -22.53
N ARG A 298 -5.12 -0.60 -23.66
CA ARG A 298 -4.93 0.30 -24.81
C ARG A 298 -6.25 0.97 -25.16
N PHE A 299 -6.17 2.05 -25.91
CA PHE A 299 -7.35 2.56 -26.60
C PHE A 299 -7.65 1.76 -27.86
N ASN A 300 -8.94 1.63 -28.15
CA ASN A 300 -9.42 1.07 -29.42
C ASN A 300 -9.15 2.04 -30.58
N ASP A 301 -9.06 3.32 -30.30
CA ASP A 301 -8.87 4.40 -31.26
C ASP A 301 -7.41 4.91 -31.22
N LYS A 302 -6.78 5.01 -32.41
CA LYS A 302 -5.41 5.47 -32.54
C LYS A 302 -5.24 6.93 -32.14
N ASP A 303 -6.20 7.80 -32.46
CA ASP A 303 -6.13 9.23 -32.11
C ASP A 303 -6.16 9.42 -30.61
N LYS A 304 -6.89 8.56 -29.87
CA LYS A 304 -6.87 8.53 -28.40
C LYS A 304 -5.54 8.04 -27.85
N THR A 305 -4.93 7.03 -28.49
CA THR A 305 -3.62 6.50 -28.11
C THR A 305 -2.51 7.56 -28.21
N ASP A 306 -2.55 8.40 -29.23
CA ASP A 306 -1.57 9.47 -29.40
C ASP A 306 -1.78 10.63 -28.42
N LYS A 307 -3.04 10.89 -28.05
CA LYS A 307 -3.46 12.03 -27.26
C LYS A 307 -3.43 11.78 -25.75
N TYR A 308 -3.79 10.57 -25.31
CA TYR A 308 -3.98 10.23 -23.90
C TYR A 308 -2.92 9.24 -23.39
N ARG A 309 -2.77 9.20 -22.07
CA ARG A 309 -1.93 8.22 -21.37
C ARG A 309 -2.78 7.41 -20.41
N ILE A 310 -2.58 6.11 -20.41
CA ILE A 310 -3.23 5.17 -19.50
C ILE A 310 -2.24 4.76 -18.43
N ARG A 311 -2.70 4.75 -17.17
CA ARG A 311 -2.00 4.15 -16.04
C ARG A 311 -2.91 3.14 -15.35
N THR A 312 -2.39 1.95 -15.12
CA THR A 312 -3.03 0.86 -14.38
C THR A 312 -1.94 -0.07 -13.87
N LYS A 313 -2.28 -1.08 -13.08
CA LYS A 313 -1.31 -2.13 -12.72
C LYS A 313 -0.84 -2.87 -13.96
N SER A 314 0.45 -3.19 -14.02
CA SER A 314 1.08 -3.82 -15.19
C SER A 314 0.98 -5.34 -15.22
N SER A 315 0.68 -5.96 -14.08
CA SER A 315 0.58 -7.41 -13.94
C SER A 315 -0.20 -7.82 -12.69
N TYR A 316 -0.49 -9.09 -12.58
CA TYR A 316 -0.91 -9.75 -11.34
C TYR A 316 -0.39 -11.19 -11.33
N ARG A 317 -0.35 -11.79 -10.14
CA ARG A 317 0.04 -13.19 -9.99
C ARG A 317 -1.20 -14.08 -9.90
N ALA A 318 -1.31 -15.04 -10.83
CA ALA A 318 -2.39 -16.02 -10.85
C ALA A 318 -2.20 -17.08 -9.76
N VAL A 319 -2.45 -16.72 -8.51
CA VAL A 319 -2.36 -17.62 -7.35
C VAL A 319 -3.75 -18.01 -6.94
N LYS A 320 -3.99 -19.31 -6.81
CA LYS A 320 -5.15 -19.76 -6.07
C LYS A 320 -4.96 -19.24 -4.64
N ASP A 321 -5.96 -18.59 -4.09
CA ASP A 321 -6.03 -18.39 -2.65
C ASP A 321 -6.12 -19.78 -2.00
N SER A 322 -5.02 -20.51 -2.08
CA SER A 322 -4.90 -21.80 -1.43
C SER A 322 -4.60 -21.52 0.00
N LEU A 323 -5.68 -21.53 0.69
CA LEU A 323 -5.70 -21.54 2.12
C LEU A 323 -6.15 -22.90 2.53
N LYS A 324 -5.19 -23.65 2.85
CA LYS A 324 -5.31 -24.78 3.76
C LYS A 324 -4.35 -24.57 4.89
#